data_82b3f8c9ffdb446bd883be2649f372ed
#
_entry.id   82b3f8c9ffdb446bd883be2649f372ed
#
_cell.length_a   1.000
_cell.length_b   1.000
_cell.length_c   1.000
_cell.angle_alpha   90.00
_cell.angle_beta   90.00
_cell.angle_gamma   90.00
#
_symmetry.space_group_name_H-M   'P 1'
#
loop_
_entity.id
_entity.type
_entity.pdbx_description
1 polymer ?
#
loop_
_entity_poly.entity_id
_entity_poly.type
_entity_poly.pdbx_seq_one_letter_code
_entity_poly.pdbx_strand_id
1 'polypeptide(L)'
;GFVTGWTYAFEMIIVCLADVTAFGIYMGFWFPDVPRWIWVLSIVLFIGGLNLCHVKVFGELEFWLSLVKVGAIVAMILAGLGIMFFGFSLGGAATSATGVHNLWQHGGFLPNGWAGLVASLSVVVFAFGGIEIIGITAGEAQDPQRVIPRAINAVPLRILLFYVLTLFVLMAIFPWQQIGS
;
A
#
# COMPACT_ATOMS: atom_id res chain seq x y z
N GLY A 1 5.21 28.57 -3.02
CA GLY A 1 6.31 27.78 -3.63
C GLY A 1 7.33 27.29 -2.62
N PHE A 2 8.09 28.20 -1.97
CA PHE A 2 9.22 27.80 -1.10
C PHE A 2 8.81 26.93 0.09
N VAL A 3 7.82 27.38 0.87
CA VAL A 3 7.33 26.64 2.04
C VAL A 3 6.79 25.26 1.63
N THR A 4 5.98 25.20 0.59
CA THR A 4 5.39 23.96 0.08
C THR A 4 6.48 22.96 -0.34
N GLY A 5 7.52 23.42 -1.05
CA GLY A 5 8.64 22.58 -1.49
C GLY A 5 9.42 21.98 -0.31
N TRP A 6 9.71 22.79 0.72
CA TRP A 6 10.41 22.30 1.90
C TRP A 6 9.55 21.35 2.75
N THR A 7 8.25 21.63 2.89
CA THR A 7 7.32 20.74 3.58
C THR A 7 7.25 19.39 2.87
N TYR A 8 7.16 19.40 1.54
CA TYR A 8 7.15 18.17 0.75
C TYR A 8 8.47 17.38 0.87
N ALA A 9 9.62 18.04 0.81
CA ALA A 9 10.90 17.38 1.01
C ALA A 9 11.00 16.72 2.39
N PHE A 10 10.53 17.41 3.43
CA PHE A 10 10.47 16.86 4.79
C PHE A 10 9.53 15.65 4.87
N GLU A 11 8.35 15.73 4.27
CA GLU A 11 7.40 14.62 4.18
C GLU A 11 8.04 13.39 3.52
N MET A 12 8.72 13.55 2.38
CA MET A 12 9.39 12.46 1.69
C MET A 12 10.49 11.79 2.53
N ILE A 13 11.21 12.57 3.33
CA ILE A 13 12.20 12.03 4.27
C ILE A 13 11.52 11.15 5.33
N ILE A 14 10.41 11.62 5.91
CA ILE A 14 9.64 10.86 6.91
C ILE A 14 9.08 9.57 6.30
N VAL A 15 8.50 9.63 5.10
CA VAL A 15 7.97 8.46 4.39
C VAL A 15 9.10 7.45 4.12
N CYS A 16 10.25 7.91 3.65
CA CYS A 16 11.41 7.04 3.42
C CYS A 16 11.87 6.34 4.72
N LEU A 17 11.92 7.05 5.84
CA LEU A 17 12.24 6.46 7.14
C LEU A 17 11.23 5.40 7.58
N ALA A 18 9.93 5.67 7.36
CA ALA A 18 8.85 4.74 7.65
C ALA A 18 8.98 3.46 6.80
N ASP A 19 9.20 3.60 5.49
CA ASP A 19 9.33 2.47 4.57
C ASP A 19 10.54 1.59 4.87
N VAL A 20 11.69 2.19 5.14
CA VAL A 20 12.91 1.47 5.52
C VAL A 20 12.72 0.71 6.84
N THR A 21 12.03 1.33 7.80
CA THR A 21 11.70 0.69 9.09
C THR A 21 10.73 -0.46 8.90
N ALA A 22 9.69 -0.28 8.09
CA ALA A 22 8.73 -1.32 7.74
C ALA A 22 9.40 -2.51 7.04
N PHE A 23 10.32 -2.27 6.12
CA PHE A 23 11.12 -3.33 5.49
C PHE A 23 11.87 -4.17 6.54
N GLY A 24 12.52 -3.52 7.52
CA GLY A 24 13.19 -4.24 8.61
C GLY A 24 12.23 -5.07 9.48
N ILE A 25 10.99 -4.62 9.66
CA ILE A 25 9.95 -5.38 10.38
C ILE A 25 9.51 -6.59 9.56
N TYR A 26 9.24 -6.42 8.27
CA TYR A 26 8.82 -7.52 7.40
C TYR A 26 9.90 -8.60 7.25
N MET A 27 11.16 -8.22 7.14
CA MET A 27 12.27 -9.17 7.09
C MET A 27 12.43 -9.97 8.39
N GLY A 28 12.10 -9.38 9.53
CA GLY A 28 12.08 -10.06 10.81
C GLY A 28 11.05 -11.19 10.91
N PHE A 29 10.02 -11.19 10.07
CA PHE A 29 9.04 -12.29 9.99
C PHE A 29 9.67 -13.58 9.41
N TRP A 30 10.51 -13.45 8.38
CA TRP A 30 11.18 -14.60 7.78
C TRP A 30 12.51 -14.96 8.45
N PHE A 31 13.19 -13.97 9.04
CA PHE A 31 14.52 -14.12 9.63
C PHE A 31 14.58 -13.51 11.04
N PRO A 32 13.89 -14.13 12.02
CA PRO A 32 13.78 -13.57 13.38
C PRO A 32 15.12 -13.45 14.11
N ASP A 33 16.09 -14.29 13.77
CA ASP A 33 17.41 -14.31 14.41
C ASP A 33 18.36 -13.21 13.92
N VAL A 34 18.01 -12.53 12.82
CA VAL A 34 18.86 -11.47 12.27
C VAL A 34 18.47 -10.11 12.85
N PRO A 35 19.39 -9.36 13.44
CA PRO A 35 19.13 -8.04 13.98
C PRO A 35 18.56 -7.09 12.93
N ARG A 36 17.47 -6.36 13.26
CA ARG A 36 16.74 -5.48 12.36
C ARG A 36 17.60 -4.44 11.65
N TRP A 37 18.63 -3.91 12.34
CA TRP A 37 19.50 -2.89 11.77
C TRP A 37 20.27 -3.38 10.53
N ILE A 38 20.55 -4.68 10.41
CA ILE A 38 21.21 -5.27 9.24
C ILE A 38 20.32 -5.12 8.02
N TRP A 39 19.03 -5.40 8.16
CA TRP A 39 18.05 -5.25 7.08
C TRP A 39 17.86 -3.80 6.68
N VAL A 40 17.76 -2.91 7.67
CA VAL A 40 17.64 -1.47 7.44
C VAL A 40 18.87 -0.95 6.68
N LEU A 41 20.07 -1.32 7.11
CA LEU A 41 21.31 -0.91 6.45
C LEU A 41 21.39 -1.48 5.03
N SER A 42 21.05 -2.75 4.85
CA SER A 42 21.11 -3.41 3.54
C SER A 42 20.21 -2.72 2.50
N ILE A 43 18.99 -2.38 2.88
CA ILE A 43 18.04 -1.73 1.93
C ILE A 43 18.47 -0.29 1.63
N VAL A 44 18.99 0.45 2.62
CA VAL A 44 19.52 1.80 2.41
C VAL A 44 20.71 1.78 1.45
N LEU A 45 21.66 0.85 1.65
CA LEU A 45 22.81 0.70 0.76
C LEU A 45 22.39 0.24 -0.65
N PHE A 46 21.41 -0.67 -0.74
CA PHE A 46 20.89 -1.13 -2.02
C PHE A 46 20.22 0.01 -2.80
N ILE A 47 19.31 0.75 -2.17
CA ILE A 47 18.63 1.89 -2.82
C ILE A 47 19.63 3.00 -3.13
N GLY A 48 20.54 3.31 -2.20
CA GLY A 48 21.61 4.28 -2.42
C GLY A 48 22.50 3.92 -3.61
N GLY A 49 22.90 2.63 -3.70
CA GLY A 49 23.66 2.12 -4.84
C GLY A 49 22.91 2.22 -6.17
N LEU A 50 21.61 1.91 -6.17
CA LEU A 50 20.76 2.07 -7.35
C LEU A 50 20.64 3.54 -7.81
N ASN A 51 20.57 4.47 -6.87
CA ASN A 51 20.54 5.90 -7.20
C ASN A 51 21.85 6.43 -7.81
N LEU A 52 22.96 5.74 -7.58
CA LEU A 52 24.24 6.04 -8.25
C LEU A 52 24.33 5.43 -9.65
N CYS A 53 23.42 4.53 -10.01
CA CYS A 53 23.35 3.95 -11.33
C CYS A 53 22.67 4.89 -12.34
N HIS A 54 22.76 4.52 -13.62
CA HIS A 54 22.16 5.29 -14.70
C HIS A 54 20.62 5.32 -14.57
N VAL A 55 19.99 6.47 -14.80
CA VAL A 55 18.53 6.71 -14.68
C VAL A 55 17.68 5.66 -15.42
N LYS A 56 18.16 5.12 -16.54
CA LYS A 56 17.45 4.04 -17.27
C LYS A 56 17.31 2.77 -16.46
N VAL A 57 18.36 2.38 -15.71
CA VAL A 57 18.33 1.17 -14.86
C VAL A 57 17.33 1.35 -13.73
N PHE A 58 17.32 2.55 -13.13
CA PHE A 58 16.35 2.88 -12.07
C PHE A 58 14.90 2.80 -12.58
N GLY A 59 14.60 3.42 -13.73
CA GLY A 59 13.26 3.40 -14.31
C GLY A 59 12.78 1.99 -14.70
N GLU A 60 13.69 1.14 -15.20
CA GLU A 60 13.35 -0.25 -15.52
C GLU A 60 13.08 -1.09 -14.29
N LEU A 61 13.86 -0.94 -13.23
CA LEU A 61 13.60 -1.57 -11.93
C LEU A 61 12.29 -1.11 -11.32
N GLU A 62 12.00 0.18 -11.33
CA GLU A 62 10.75 0.74 -10.84
C GLU A 62 9.54 0.16 -11.58
N PHE A 63 9.61 0.04 -12.90
CA PHE A 63 8.58 -0.60 -13.71
C PHE A 63 8.32 -2.05 -13.28
N TRP A 64 9.37 -2.88 -13.17
CA TRP A 64 9.23 -4.27 -12.78
C TRP A 64 8.72 -4.46 -11.36
N LEU A 65 9.23 -3.66 -10.41
CA LEU A 65 8.76 -3.70 -9.03
C LEU A 65 7.29 -3.26 -8.91
N SER A 66 6.89 -2.25 -9.68
CA SER A 66 5.49 -1.82 -9.76
C SER A 66 4.59 -2.91 -10.34
N LEU A 67 5.04 -3.61 -11.37
CA LEU A 67 4.31 -4.72 -11.99
C LEU A 67 4.12 -5.87 -11.01
N VAL A 68 5.15 -6.25 -10.26
CA VAL A 68 5.07 -7.27 -9.21
C VAL A 68 4.08 -6.86 -8.11
N LYS A 69 4.14 -5.61 -7.66
CA LYS A 69 3.22 -5.06 -6.65
C LYS A 69 1.76 -5.14 -7.13
N VAL A 70 1.48 -4.67 -8.32
CA VAL A 70 0.13 -4.71 -8.92
C VAL A 70 -0.33 -6.15 -9.11
N GLY A 71 0.54 -7.01 -9.63
CA GLY A 71 0.25 -8.44 -9.82
C GLY A 71 -0.09 -9.15 -8.50
N ALA A 72 0.67 -8.87 -7.44
CA ALA A 72 0.41 -9.44 -6.11
C ALA A 72 -0.95 -9.01 -5.55
N ILE A 73 -1.30 -7.72 -5.67
CA ILE A 73 -2.59 -7.20 -5.21
C ILE A 73 -3.75 -7.84 -6.01
N VAL A 74 -3.63 -7.91 -7.34
CA VAL A 74 -4.65 -8.53 -8.19
C VAL A 74 -4.79 -10.01 -7.86
N ALA A 75 -3.69 -10.74 -7.70
CA ALA A 75 -3.71 -12.14 -7.31
C ALA A 75 -4.39 -12.35 -5.95
N MET A 76 -4.11 -11.48 -4.98
CA MET A 76 -4.76 -11.52 -3.66
C MET A 76 -6.27 -11.26 -3.76
N ILE A 77 -6.70 -10.29 -4.55
CA ILE A 77 -8.12 -9.99 -4.78
C ILE A 77 -8.81 -11.19 -5.42
N LEU A 78 -8.23 -11.75 -6.50
CA LEU A 78 -8.80 -12.91 -7.19
C LEU A 78 -8.86 -14.15 -6.29
N ALA A 79 -7.79 -14.42 -5.54
CA ALA A 79 -7.78 -15.51 -4.58
C ALA A 79 -8.84 -15.31 -3.49
N GLY A 80 -8.97 -14.11 -2.96
CA GLY A 80 -9.96 -13.80 -1.94
C GLY A 80 -11.40 -13.90 -2.44
N LEU A 81 -11.69 -13.40 -3.64
CA LEU A 81 -12.98 -13.61 -4.28
C LEU A 81 -13.24 -15.11 -4.55
N GLY A 82 -12.22 -15.85 -4.99
CA GLY A 82 -12.31 -17.30 -5.13
C GLY A 82 -12.71 -18.01 -3.83
N ILE A 83 -12.08 -17.64 -2.72
CA ILE A 83 -12.42 -18.18 -1.39
C ILE A 83 -13.88 -17.87 -1.02
N MET A 84 -14.32 -16.64 -1.28
CA MET A 84 -15.69 -16.22 -0.99
C MET A 84 -16.75 -16.96 -1.83
N PHE A 85 -16.47 -17.19 -3.12
CA PHE A 85 -17.42 -17.84 -4.03
C PHE A 85 -17.42 -19.37 -3.93
N PHE A 86 -16.26 -19.98 -3.74
CA PHE A 86 -16.11 -21.43 -3.71
C PHE A 86 -16.10 -22.04 -2.30
N GLY A 87 -16.10 -21.18 -1.26
CA GLY A 87 -16.14 -21.64 0.13
C GLY A 87 -14.91 -22.43 0.56
N PHE A 88 -13.73 -22.21 -0.05
CA PHE A 88 -12.50 -22.86 0.37
C PHE A 88 -12.13 -22.41 1.78
N SER A 89 -12.15 -23.33 2.73
CA SER A 89 -11.64 -23.10 4.07
C SER A 89 -10.12 -23.11 4.04
N LEU A 90 -9.48 -21.99 4.26
CA LEU A 90 -8.05 -21.91 4.55
C LEU A 90 -7.83 -22.54 5.93
N GLY A 91 -7.40 -23.82 5.92
CA GLY A 91 -7.30 -24.66 7.11
C GLY A 91 -6.65 -23.95 8.30
N GLY A 92 -7.37 -23.92 9.42
CA GLY A 92 -6.89 -23.61 10.76
C GLY A 92 -7.26 -22.27 11.36
N ALA A 93 -7.47 -21.20 10.60
CA ALA A 93 -7.78 -19.87 11.16
C ALA A 93 -9.20 -19.37 10.82
N ALA A 94 -9.85 -19.90 9.81
CA ALA A 94 -11.19 -19.51 9.39
C ALA A 94 -12.27 -20.43 10.00
N THR A 95 -12.44 -20.40 11.30
CA THR A 95 -13.58 -21.02 11.99
C THR A 95 -14.84 -20.17 11.94
N SER A 96 -14.75 -18.93 11.52
CA SER A 96 -15.89 -18.06 11.23
C SER A 96 -16.21 -18.11 9.73
N ALA A 97 -17.51 -18.19 9.40
CA ALA A 97 -17.99 -18.23 8.03
C ALA A 97 -17.37 -17.10 7.21
N THR A 98 -16.50 -17.45 6.23
CA THR A 98 -15.95 -16.50 5.27
C THR A 98 -17.08 -15.93 4.41
N GLY A 99 -17.20 -14.61 4.36
CA GLY A 99 -18.21 -13.97 3.53
C GLY A 99 -18.46 -12.51 3.92
N VAL A 100 -19.30 -11.86 3.14
CA VAL A 100 -19.73 -10.46 3.35
C VAL A 100 -20.28 -10.21 4.75
N HIS A 101 -20.74 -11.27 5.42
CA HIS A 101 -21.27 -11.28 6.76
C HIS A 101 -20.28 -10.75 7.81
N ASN A 102 -18.99 -11.01 7.64
CA ASN A 102 -17.93 -10.51 8.54
C ASN A 102 -17.87 -8.98 8.61
N LEU A 103 -18.33 -8.27 7.58
CA LEU A 103 -18.37 -6.80 7.57
C LEU A 103 -19.35 -6.22 8.62
N TRP A 104 -20.34 -7.01 9.06
CA TRP A 104 -21.41 -6.54 9.93
C TRP A 104 -21.44 -7.20 11.31
N GLN A 105 -20.94 -8.43 11.43
CA GLN A 105 -21.08 -9.23 12.65
C GLN A 105 -20.23 -8.74 13.83
N HIS A 106 -19.13 -8.02 13.58
CA HIS A 106 -18.16 -7.67 14.61
C HIS A 106 -18.30 -6.21 15.10
N GLY A 107 -19.51 -5.83 15.50
CA GLY A 107 -19.82 -4.49 16.00
C GLY A 107 -20.46 -3.56 14.95
N GLY A 108 -20.93 -4.10 13.83
CA GLY A 108 -21.56 -3.34 12.75
C GLY A 108 -20.56 -2.59 11.88
N PHE A 109 -21.07 -1.67 11.08
CA PHE A 109 -20.27 -0.90 10.12
C PHE A 109 -19.32 0.11 10.77
N LEU A 110 -19.64 0.57 11.98
CA LEU A 110 -18.84 1.52 12.76
C LEU A 110 -18.57 0.97 14.16
N PRO A 111 -17.76 -0.09 14.32
CA PRO A 111 -17.54 -0.75 15.60
C PRO A 111 -16.96 0.18 16.69
N ASN A 112 -16.14 1.15 16.28
CA ASN A 112 -15.54 2.17 17.15
C ASN A 112 -16.26 3.53 17.08
N GLY A 113 -17.46 3.58 16.51
CA GLY A 113 -18.25 4.79 16.36
C GLY A 113 -17.57 5.88 15.51
N TRP A 114 -18.08 7.10 15.62
CA TRP A 114 -17.54 8.25 14.88
C TRP A 114 -16.11 8.61 15.27
N ALA A 115 -15.71 8.38 16.50
CA ALA A 115 -14.34 8.64 16.94
C ALA A 115 -13.33 7.73 16.21
N GLY A 116 -13.65 6.46 16.02
CA GLY A 116 -12.84 5.54 15.25
C GLY A 116 -12.75 5.93 13.77
N LEU A 117 -13.87 6.39 13.19
CA LEU A 117 -13.86 6.90 11.81
C LEU A 117 -12.96 8.13 11.66
N VAL A 118 -13.05 9.11 12.56
CA VAL A 118 -12.21 10.31 12.52
C VAL A 118 -10.73 9.94 12.70
N ALA A 119 -10.42 9.02 13.63
CA ALA A 119 -9.05 8.53 13.81
C ALA A 119 -8.50 7.84 12.55
N SER A 120 -9.32 7.07 11.83
CA SER A 120 -8.91 6.40 10.59
C SER A 120 -8.64 7.36 9.43
N LEU A 121 -9.20 8.58 9.44
CA LEU A 121 -8.95 9.58 8.39
C LEU A 121 -7.47 9.96 8.28
N SER A 122 -6.72 9.98 9.38
CA SER A 122 -5.27 10.25 9.34
C SER A 122 -4.51 9.19 8.55
N VAL A 123 -4.88 7.92 8.72
CA VAL A 123 -4.30 6.80 7.96
C VAL A 123 -4.72 6.87 6.49
N VAL A 124 -5.98 7.20 6.23
CA VAL A 124 -6.49 7.37 4.86
C VAL A 124 -5.75 8.48 4.14
N VAL A 125 -5.58 9.66 4.76
CA VAL A 125 -4.83 10.79 4.18
C VAL A 125 -3.39 10.36 3.86
N PHE A 126 -2.73 9.66 4.76
CA PHE A 126 -1.38 9.12 4.51
C PHE A 126 -1.36 8.12 3.34
N ALA A 127 -2.35 7.23 3.25
CA ALA A 127 -2.45 6.24 2.19
C ALA A 127 -2.65 6.85 0.79
N PHE A 128 -3.19 8.08 0.71
CA PHE A 128 -3.34 8.84 -0.53
C PHE A 128 -2.14 9.74 -0.85
N GLY A 129 -1.13 9.82 0.03
CA GLY A 129 0.12 10.51 -0.25
C GLY A 129 0.80 9.97 -1.51
N GLY A 130 1.46 10.85 -2.26
CA GLY A 130 2.12 10.51 -3.53
C GLY A 130 1.28 10.79 -4.78
N ILE A 131 -0.02 11.09 -4.68
CA ILE A 131 -0.83 11.48 -5.85
C ILE A 131 -0.34 12.83 -6.41
N GLU A 132 0.14 13.71 -5.57
CA GLU A 132 0.71 15.01 -5.91
C GLU A 132 1.99 14.90 -6.79
N ILE A 133 2.68 13.75 -6.79
CA ILE A 133 3.83 13.48 -7.65
C ILE A 133 3.47 13.66 -9.13
N ILE A 134 2.23 13.34 -9.52
CA ILE A 134 1.73 13.56 -10.88
C ILE A 134 1.86 15.04 -11.28
N GLY A 135 1.61 15.96 -10.35
CA GLY A 135 1.77 17.40 -10.59
C GLY A 135 3.23 17.84 -10.64
N ILE A 136 4.09 17.24 -9.82
CA ILE A 136 5.52 17.58 -9.73
C ILE A 136 6.25 17.10 -10.98
N THR A 137 5.98 15.87 -11.42
CA THR A 137 6.61 15.29 -12.63
C THR A 137 6.00 15.81 -13.93
N ALA A 138 4.97 16.63 -13.86
CA ALA A 138 4.34 17.24 -15.02
C ALA A 138 5.33 18.03 -15.91
N GLY A 139 6.33 18.69 -15.30
CA GLY A 139 7.37 19.44 -16.00
C GLY A 139 8.36 18.57 -16.77
N GLU A 140 8.46 17.28 -16.46
CA GLU A 140 9.38 16.32 -17.09
C GLU A 140 8.72 15.49 -18.19
N ALA A 141 7.39 15.55 -18.30
CA ALA A 141 6.62 14.80 -19.28
C ALA A 141 6.81 15.37 -20.71
N GLN A 142 7.00 14.48 -21.69
CA GLN A 142 7.17 14.89 -23.11
C GLN A 142 5.93 15.56 -23.72
N ASP A 143 4.71 15.19 -23.23
CA ASP A 143 3.43 15.78 -23.66
C ASP A 143 2.52 15.94 -22.43
N PRO A 144 2.77 16.95 -21.56
CA PRO A 144 2.07 17.09 -20.30
C PRO A 144 0.56 17.32 -20.47
N GLN A 145 0.15 18.04 -21.51
CA GLN A 145 -1.25 18.34 -21.77
C GLN A 145 -2.11 17.08 -22.05
N ARG A 146 -1.49 16.02 -22.53
CA ARG A 146 -2.15 14.76 -22.87
C ARG A 146 -1.98 13.69 -21.80
N VAL A 147 -0.81 13.63 -21.19
CA VAL A 147 -0.43 12.59 -20.23
C VAL A 147 -1.02 12.85 -18.86
N ILE A 148 -0.97 14.10 -18.38
CA ILE A 148 -1.47 14.44 -17.05
C ILE A 148 -2.97 14.20 -16.86
N PRO A 149 -3.86 14.65 -17.76
CA PRO A 149 -5.30 14.37 -17.60
C PRO A 149 -5.61 12.87 -17.60
N ARG A 150 -4.87 12.07 -18.36
CA ARG A 150 -5.04 10.61 -18.34
C ARG A 150 -4.60 9.99 -17.03
N ALA A 151 -3.47 10.44 -16.49
CA ALA A 151 -2.98 9.98 -15.19
C ALA A 151 -3.98 10.33 -14.09
N ILE A 152 -4.46 11.57 -14.02
CA ILE A 152 -5.44 12.03 -13.04
C ILE A 152 -6.75 11.23 -13.14
N ASN A 153 -7.26 11.02 -14.36
CA ASN A 153 -8.50 10.25 -14.57
C ASN A 153 -8.37 8.76 -14.23
N ALA A 154 -7.17 8.21 -14.22
CA ALA A 154 -6.93 6.83 -13.79
C ALA A 154 -6.89 6.66 -12.26
N VAL A 155 -6.66 7.74 -11.49
CA VAL A 155 -6.55 7.69 -10.03
C VAL A 155 -7.82 7.13 -9.36
N PRO A 156 -9.05 7.60 -9.65
CA PRO A 156 -10.26 7.08 -9.01
C PRO A 156 -10.44 5.57 -9.23
N LEU A 157 -10.16 5.08 -10.44
CA LEU A 157 -10.24 3.65 -10.75
C LEU A 157 -9.21 2.84 -9.97
N ARG A 158 -7.99 3.35 -9.84
CA ARG A 158 -6.93 2.70 -9.05
C ARG A 158 -7.31 2.64 -7.58
N ILE A 159 -7.85 3.73 -7.03
CA ILE A 159 -8.33 3.78 -5.65
C ILE A 159 -9.42 2.73 -5.44
N LEU A 160 -10.42 2.68 -6.32
CA LEU A 160 -11.50 1.71 -6.21
C LEU A 160 -10.98 0.26 -6.23
N LEU A 161 -10.10 -0.06 -7.16
CA LEU A 161 -9.56 -1.43 -7.30
C LEU A 161 -8.59 -1.79 -6.18
N PHE A 162 -7.60 -0.94 -5.91
CA PHE A 162 -6.50 -1.32 -5.02
C PHE A 162 -6.76 -1.05 -3.54
N TYR A 163 -7.61 -0.08 -3.20
CA TYR A 163 -7.95 0.19 -1.81
C TYR A 163 -9.30 -0.39 -1.43
N VAL A 164 -10.37 0.03 -2.10
CA VAL A 164 -11.73 -0.35 -1.69
C VAL A 164 -11.95 -1.85 -1.88
N LEU A 165 -11.61 -2.40 -3.04
CA LEU A 165 -11.83 -3.82 -3.33
C LEU A 165 -10.90 -4.72 -2.48
N THR A 166 -9.66 -4.31 -2.28
CA THR A 166 -8.71 -5.05 -1.42
C THR A 166 -9.20 -5.10 0.03
N LEU A 167 -9.58 -3.95 0.61
CA LEU A 167 -10.11 -3.90 1.97
C LEU A 167 -11.40 -4.70 2.09
N PHE A 168 -12.30 -4.57 1.11
CA PHE A 168 -13.53 -5.35 1.07
C PHE A 168 -13.24 -6.86 1.14
N VAL A 169 -12.34 -7.36 0.30
CA VAL A 169 -11.98 -8.78 0.24
C VAL A 169 -11.33 -9.24 1.54
N LEU A 170 -10.35 -8.49 2.06
CA LEU A 170 -9.66 -8.84 3.29
C LEU A 170 -10.63 -8.90 4.49
N MET A 171 -11.48 -7.88 4.64
CA MET A 171 -12.45 -7.82 5.74
C MET A 171 -13.60 -8.82 5.60
N ALA A 172 -13.90 -9.28 4.39
CA ALA A 172 -14.86 -10.35 4.16
C ALA A 172 -14.29 -11.74 4.53
N ILE A 173 -12.97 -11.93 4.39
CA ILE A 173 -12.31 -13.20 4.73
C ILE A 173 -11.96 -13.26 6.20
N PHE A 174 -11.39 -12.18 6.75
CA PHE A 174 -10.92 -12.11 8.13
C PHE A 174 -11.70 -11.09 8.95
N PRO A 175 -12.10 -11.44 10.19
CA PRO A 175 -12.61 -10.45 11.12
C PRO A 175 -11.58 -9.34 11.36
N TRP A 176 -12.00 -8.09 11.36
CA TRP A 176 -11.09 -6.94 11.51
C TRP A 176 -10.24 -6.99 12.78
N GLN A 177 -10.74 -7.62 13.86
CA GLN A 177 -10.02 -7.79 15.12
C GLN A 177 -8.77 -8.67 14.98
N GLN A 178 -8.76 -9.60 14.02
CA GLN A 178 -7.62 -10.50 13.80
C GLN A 178 -6.54 -9.84 12.92
N ILE A 179 -6.90 -8.83 12.12
CA ILE A 179 -5.96 -8.15 11.24
C ILE A 179 -5.07 -7.16 12.03
N GLY A 180 -5.54 -6.67 13.18
CA GLY A 180 -4.87 -5.68 14.02
C GLY A 180 -4.17 -6.22 15.27
N SER A 181 -4.10 -7.54 15.45
CA SER A 181 -3.50 -8.19 16.62
C SER A 181 -2.06 -8.65 16.35
#